data_3f493b39ed039e338ebbcf471410491b
#
_entry.id   3f493b39ed039e338ebbcf471410491b
#
_cell.length_a   1.000
_cell.length_b   1.000
_cell.length_c   1.000
_cell.angle_alpha   90.00
_cell.angle_beta   90.00
_cell.angle_gamma   90.00
#
_symmetry.space_group_name_H-M   'P 1'
#
loop_
_entity.id
_entity.type
_entity.pdbx_description
1 polymer ?
#
loop_
_entity_poly.entity_id
_entity_poly.type
_entity_poly.pdbx_seq_one_letter_code
_entity_poly.pdbx_strand_id
1 'polypeptide(L)'
;ILAGLGGGLFINGFLKLTFCVYRPWIRDTRILPYGDSKTAATGYSFPSGHTTRATAMFGGSGLWFMEKKHSVVAGLLFVLVFLTMFSRNYLGVHTPQDVLVGFISTAVMMYLTGWLELWSEKEKKRDLMILVAGLLICIAAVLYYEYKPYPLDYLPDGSLLVDPAKMRGDAYEGVGFIASFVI
;
A
#
# COMPACT_ATOMS: atom_id res chain seq x y z
N ILE A 1 -2.30 -13.93 5.19
CA ILE A 1 -1.40 -13.24 4.23
C ILE A 1 -2.22 -12.42 3.24
N LEU A 2 -3.19 -13.02 2.53
CA LEU A 2 -3.98 -12.31 1.51
C LEU A 2 -4.81 -11.18 2.12
N ALA A 3 -5.48 -11.38 3.27
CA ALA A 3 -6.21 -10.33 3.98
C ALA A 3 -5.29 -9.16 4.37
N GLY A 4 -4.09 -9.47 4.86
CA GLY A 4 -3.07 -8.46 5.15
C GLY A 4 -2.58 -7.70 3.91
N LEU A 5 -2.47 -8.36 2.75
CA LEU A 5 -2.17 -7.70 1.47
C LEU A 5 -3.30 -6.73 1.09
N GLY A 6 -4.55 -7.19 1.14
CA GLY A 6 -5.71 -6.35 0.85
C GLY A 6 -5.78 -5.12 1.74
N GLY A 7 -5.64 -5.30 3.06
CA GLY A 7 -5.57 -4.19 4.02
C GLY A 7 -4.41 -3.23 3.75
N GLY A 8 -3.22 -3.77 3.41
CA GLY A 8 -2.06 -2.98 3.04
C GLY A 8 -2.26 -2.16 1.77
N LEU A 9 -2.85 -2.74 0.73
CA LEU A 9 -3.17 -2.03 -0.52
C LEU A 9 -4.24 -0.96 -0.30
N PHE A 10 -5.26 -1.25 0.49
CA PHE A 10 -6.30 -0.30 0.84
C PHE A 10 -5.73 0.94 1.55
N ILE A 11 -4.98 0.73 2.64
CA ILE A 11 -4.39 1.86 3.37
C ILE A 11 -3.35 2.61 2.53
N ASN A 12 -2.60 1.92 1.66
CA ASN A 12 -1.67 2.56 0.73
C ASN A 12 -2.40 3.49 -0.25
N GLY A 13 -3.47 3.00 -0.90
CA GLY A 13 -4.29 3.80 -1.81
C GLY A 13 -4.92 5.00 -1.10
N PHE A 14 -5.48 4.78 0.10
CA PHE A 14 -6.09 5.84 0.91
C PHE A 14 -5.08 6.94 1.25
N LEU A 15 -3.92 6.59 1.81
CA LEU A 15 -2.88 7.57 2.15
C LEU A 15 -2.32 8.27 0.90
N LYS A 16 -2.12 7.54 -0.18
CA LYS A 16 -1.61 8.07 -1.44
C LYS A 16 -2.52 9.15 -2.02
N LEU A 17 -3.81 8.90 -2.06
CA LEU A 17 -4.80 9.86 -2.54
C LEU A 17 -5.07 10.98 -1.54
N THR A 18 -4.89 10.73 -0.23
CA THR A 18 -5.05 11.77 0.79
C THR A 18 -3.95 12.81 0.70
N PHE A 19 -2.70 12.39 0.64
CA PHE A 19 -1.55 13.29 0.72
C PHE A 19 -1.04 13.79 -0.62
N CYS A 20 -1.28 13.08 -1.73
CA CYS A 20 -0.89 13.46 -3.09
C CYS A 20 0.57 13.91 -3.21
N VAL A 21 1.50 13.25 -2.51
CA VAL A 21 2.92 13.66 -2.46
C VAL A 21 3.62 13.32 -3.77
N TYR A 22 4.19 14.31 -4.43
CA TYR A 22 4.97 14.12 -5.65
C TYR A 22 6.28 13.37 -5.41
N ARG A 23 6.81 12.76 -6.48
CA ARG A 23 8.06 11.99 -6.45
C ARG A 23 9.26 12.85 -6.04
N PRO A 24 10.30 12.24 -5.44
CA PRO A 24 11.47 12.99 -4.94
C PRO A 24 12.09 13.92 -5.97
N TRP A 25 12.27 13.48 -7.23
CA TRP A 25 12.87 14.27 -8.30
C TRP A 25 11.99 15.43 -8.83
N ILE A 26 10.70 15.42 -8.51
CA ILE A 26 9.79 16.54 -8.82
C ILE A 26 9.92 17.61 -7.73
N ARG A 27 10.12 17.18 -6.49
CA ARG A 27 10.24 18.04 -5.31
C ARG A 27 11.62 18.65 -5.14
N ASP A 28 12.66 17.93 -5.60
CA ASP A 28 14.05 18.37 -5.55
C ASP A 28 14.78 17.89 -6.83
N THR A 29 15.12 18.82 -7.69
CA THR A 29 15.78 18.57 -8.99
C THR A 29 17.20 18.00 -8.86
N ARG A 30 17.80 18.04 -7.66
CA ARG A 30 19.10 17.43 -7.37
C ARG A 30 19.03 15.91 -7.26
N ILE A 31 17.81 15.36 -7.05
CA ILE A 31 17.59 13.92 -6.98
C ILE A 31 17.39 13.39 -8.40
N LEU A 32 18.35 12.59 -8.85
CA LEU A 32 18.30 11.95 -10.17
C LEU A 32 17.92 10.48 -10.01
N PRO A 33 16.74 10.04 -10.49
CA PRO A 33 16.37 8.63 -10.49
C PRO A 33 17.33 7.81 -11.35
N TYR A 34 17.71 6.62 -10.86
CA TYR A 34 18.65 5.76 -11.57
C TYR A 34 18.00 5.07 -12.77
N GLY A 35 18.65 5.12 -13.94
CA GLY A 35 18.22 4.47 -15.18
C GLY A 35 16.78 4.84 -15.57
N ASP A 36 16.02 3.86 -16.05
CA ASP A 36 14.63 4.03 -16.49
C ASP A 36 13.59 4.04 -15.32
N SER A 37 14.06 4.10 -14.06
CA SER A 37 13.18 4.07 -12.91
C SER A 37 12.19 5.24 -12.87
N LYS A 38 12.52 6.37 -13.49
CA LYS A 38 11.63 7.54 -13.61
C LYS A 38 10.38 7.22 -14.44
N THR A 39 10.52 6.49 -15.54
CA THR A 39 9.41 6.13 -16.44
C THR A 39 8.51 5.05 -15.83
N ALA A 40 9.11 4.13 -15.06
CA ALA A 40 8.40 3.08 -14.37
C ALA A 40 7.66 3.56 -13.10
N ALA A 41 8.13 4.64 -12.47
CA ALA A 41 7.60 5.14 -11.21
C ALA A 41 6.60 6.29 -11.43
N THR A 42 5.49 6.01 -12.08
CA THR A 42 4.40 6.97 -12.29
C THR A 42 3.62 7.24 -11.00
N GLY A 43 2.90 8.38 -10.94
CA GLY A 43 2.00 8.72 -9.85
C GLY A 43 2.67 9.24 -8.58
N TYR A 44 1.86 9.36 -7.51
CA TYR A 44 2.31 9.89 -6.22
C TYR A 44 3.31 8.98 -5.53
N SER A 45 4.23 9.59 -4.74
CA SER A 45 5.32 8.91 -4.07
C SER A 45 4.87 8.19 -2.79
N PHE A 46 4.13 8.88 -1.93
CA PHE A 46 3.82 8.46 -0.56
C PHE A 46 2.46 7.75 -0.45
N PRO A 47 2.39 6.61 0.24
CA PRO A 47 3.50 5.75 0.64
C PRO A 47 3.96 4.81 -0.49
N SER A 48 5.07 4.08 -0.27
CA SER A 48 5.65 3.17 -1.26
C SER A 48 4.83 1.91 -1.47
N GLY A 49 4.22 1.74 -2.65
CA GLY A 49 3.42 0.55 -2.99
C GLY A 49 4.25 -0.73 -3.10
N HIS A 50 5.51 -0.66 -3.57
CA HIS A 50 6.41 -1.82 -3.59
C HIS A 50 6.74 -2.31 -2.18
N THR A 51 6.97 -1.38 -1.25
CA THR A 51 7.19 -1.72 0.16
C THR A 51 5.94 -2.35 0.77
N THR A 52 4.77 -1.81 0.51
CA THR A 52 3.48 -2.38 0.93
C THR A 52 3.36 -3.84 0.48
N ARG A 53 3.52 -4.11 -0.82
CA ARG A 53 3.43 -5.47 -1.37
C ARG A 53 4.50 -6.40 -0.79
N ALA A 54 5.75 -5.95 -0.71
CA ALA A 54 6.84 -6.75 -0.14
C ALA A 54 6.61 -7.08 1.34
N THR A 55 6.13 -6.11 2.13
CA THR A 55 5.82 -6.31 3.55
C THR A 55 4.69 -7.33 3.73
N ALA A 56 3.61 -7.20 2.96
CA ALA A 56 2.49 -8.13 3.08
C ALA A 56 2.86 -9.55 2.62
N MET A 57 3.52 -9.68 1.46
CA MET A 57 3.85 -10.99 0.88
C MET A 57 5.03 -11.65 1.59
N PHE A 58 6.19 -11.01 1.59
CA PHE A 58 7.40 -11.61 2.17
C PHE A 58 7.38 -11.53 3.69
N GLY A 59 6.95 -10.38 4.27
CA GLY A 59 6.84 -10.22 5.73
C GLY A 59 5.80 -11.17 6.30
N GLY A 60 4.62 -11.25 5.71
CA GLY A 60 3.55 -12.17 6.12
C GLY A 60 3.96 -13.64 6.01
N SER A 61 4.58 -14.03 4.89
CA SER A 61 5.14 -15.38 4.73
C SER A 61 6.24 -15.65 5.75
N GLY A 62 7.11 -14.67 6.01
CA GLY A 62 8.17 -14.77 7.02
C GLY A 62 7.63 -15.06 8.41
N LEU A 63 6.58 -14.35 8.84
CA LEU A 63 5.91 -14.61 10.12
C LEU A 63 5.34 -16.02 10.17
N TRP A 64 4.68 -16.48 9.11
CA TRP A 64 4.15 -17.84 9.04
C TRP A 64 5.24 -18.90 9.13
N PHE A 65 6.40 -18.73 8.45
CA PHE A 65 7.53 -19.64 8.56
C PHE A 65 8.18 -19.61 9.94
N MET A 66 8.19 -18.46 10.62
CA MET A 66 8.64 -18.38 12.02
C MET A 66 7.76 -19.24 12.95
N GLU A 67 6.44 -19.17 12.82
CA GLU A 67 5.51 -20.01 13.59
C GLU A 67 5.75 -21.50 13.33
N LYS A 68 6.11 -21.87 12.09
CA LYS A 68 6.46 -23.25 11.70
C LYS A 68 7.90 -23.65 12.07
N LYS A 69 8.64 -22.80 12.80
CA LYS A 69 10.03 -23.01 13.26
C LYS A 69 11.05 -23.11 12.10
N HIS A 70 10.74 -22.57 10.94
CA HIS A 70 11.66 -22.46 9.79
C HIS A 70 12.34 -21.09 9.78
N SER A 71 13.13 -20.77 10.82
CA SER A 71 13.73 -19.46 11.08
C SER A 71 14.65 -18.96 9.96
N VAL A 72 15.38 -19.86 9.28
CA VAL A 72 16.25 -19.47 8.17
C VAL A 72 15.43 -18.93 6.99
N VAL A 73 14.35 -19.63 6.61
CA VAL A 73 13.46 -19.20 5.52
C VAL A 73 12.80 -17.87 5.89
N ALA A 74 12.33 -17.74 7.13
CA ALA A 74 11.75 -16.49 7.64
C ALA A 74 12.76 -15.33 7.55
N GLY A 75 13.99 -15.56 7.98
CA GLY A 75 15.08 -14.56 7.90
C GLY A 75 15.34 -14.10 6.47
N LEU A 76 15.42 -15.02 5.50
CA LEU A 76 15.59 -14.69 4.08
C LEU A 76 14.42 -13.84 3.54
N LEU A 77 13.19 -14.14 3.94
CA LEU A 77 12.02 -13.37 3.54
C LEU A 77 12.03 -11.96 4.12
N PHE A 78 12.43 -11.77 5.39
CA PHE A 78 12.60 -10.44 5.97
C PHE A 78 13.73 -9.65 5.30
N VAL A 79 14.81 -10.32 4.90
CA VAL A 79 15.86 -9.69 4.09
C VAL A 79 15.32 -9.18 2.75
N LEU A 80 14.42 -9.93 2.09
CA LEU A 80 13.77 -9.47 0.85
C LEU A 80 12.91 -8.22 1.07
N VAL A 81 12.19 -8.12 2.20
CA VAL A 81 11.46 -6.89 2.57
C VAL A 81 12.44 -5.72 2.67
N PHE A 82 13.53 -5.89 3.44
CA PHE A 82 14.54 -4.85 3.63
C PHE A 82 15.20 -4.44 2.31
N LEU A 83 15.61 -5.40 1.48
CA LEU A 83 16.20 -5.12 0.17
C LEU A 83 15.24 -4.39 -0.76
N THR A 84 13.95 -4.73 -0.71
CA THR A 84 12.92 -3.98 -1.46
C THR A 84 12.85 -2.54 -0.97
N MET A 85 12.78 -2.32 0.35
CA MET A 85 12.76 -0.98 0.95
C MET A 85 14.00 -0.17 0.53
N PHE A 86 15.19 -0.75 0.69
CA PHE A 86 16.46 -0.12 0.31
C PHE A 86 16.50 0.22 -1.18
N SER A 87 16.09 -0.70 -2.04
CA SER A 87 16.10 -0.48 -3.49
C SER A 87 15.26 0.71 -3.93
N ARG A 88 14.13 0.99 -3.26
CA ARG A 88 13.28 2.15 -3.60
C ARG A 88 13.96 3.48 -3.31
N ASN A 89 14.71 3.55 -2.21
CA ASN A 89 15.51 4.73 -1.88
C ASN A 89 16.74 4.84 -2.80
N TYR A 90 17.44 3.73 -3.04
CA TYR A 90 18.62 3.69 -3.91
C TYR A 90 18.30 4.14 -5.35
N LEU A 91 17.16 3.72 -5.89
CA LEU A 91 16.69 4.15 -7.21
C LEU A 91 16.22 5.62 -7.26
N GLY A 92 16.18 6.32 -6.13
CA GLY A 92 15.70 7.72 -6.06
C GLY A 92 14.19 7.88 -6.32
N VAL A 93 13.40 6.80 -6.28
CA VAL A 93 11.96 6.83 -6.60
C VAL A 93 11.06 7.06 -5.40
N HIS A 94 11.58 6.87 -4.19
CA HIS A 94 10.90 7.11 -2.91
C HIS A 94 11.85 7.70 -1.88
N THR A 95 11.31 8.51 -0.97
CA THR A 95 12.04 8.94 0.23
C THR A 95 12.03 7.85 1.31
N PRO A 96 12.94 7.90 2.31
CA PRO A 96 12.88 7.00 3.46
C PRO A 96 11.52 7.03 4.18
N GLN A 97 10.86 8.18 4.25
CA GLN A 97 9.53 8.33 4.84
C GLN A 97 8.46 7.54 4.07
N ASP A 98 8.49 7.59 2.72
CA ASP A 98 7.55 6.84 1.88
C ASP A 98 7.64 5.33 2.14
N VAL A 99 8.86 4.86 2.32
CA VAL A 99 9.19 3.44 2.55
C VAL A 99 8.80 3.01 3.97
N LEU A 100 9.19 3.80 4.97
CA LEU A 100 8.87 3.50 6.38
C LEU A 100 7.36 3.49 6.63
N VAL A 101 6.63 4.49 6.11
CA VAL A 101 5.18 4.52 6.26
C VAL A 101 4.51 3.38 5.51
N GLY A 102 4.99 3.03 4.30
CA GLY A 102 4.52 1.85 3.57
C GLY A 102 4.70 0.55 4.36
N PHE A 103 5.86 0.38 5.01
CA PHE A 103 6.14 -0.76 5.88
C PHE A 103 5.23 -0.78 7.13
N ILE A 104 5.23 0.30 7.91
CA ILE A 104 4.52 0.37 9.20
C ILE A 104 3.01 0.25 8.99
N SER A 105 2.43 1.00 8.04
CA SER A 105 0.99 0.95 7.77
C SER A 105 0.54 -0.44 7.34
N THR A 106 1.33 -1.12 6.51
CA THR A 106 1.04 -2.49 6.09
C THR A 106 1.15 -3.47 7.24
N ALA A 107 2.18 -3.38 8.08
CA ALA A 107 2.34 -4.23 9.26
C ALA A 107 1.17 -4.07 10.25
N VAL A 108 0.72 -2.84 10.47
CA VAL A 108 -0.49 -2.55 11.28
C VAL A 108 -1.73 -3.18 10.67
N MET A 109 -1.93 -3.05 9.35
CA MET A 109 -3.08 -3.67 8.68
C MET A 109 -3.04 -5.19 8.73
N MET A 110 -1.87 -5.81 8.59
CA MET A 110 -1.70 -7.27 8.77
C MET A 110 -2.07 -7.72 10.18
N TYR A 111 -1.65 -6.97 11.19
CA TYR A 111 -2.02 -7.25 12.58
C TYR A 111 -3.54 -7.11 12.80
N LEU A 112 -4.13 -6.02 12.31
CA LEU A 112 -5.57 -5.77 12.45
C LEU A 112 -6.43 -6.81 11.74
N THR A 113 -6.06 -7.20 10.51
CA THR A 113 -6.80 -8.22 9.76
C THR A 113 -6.70 -9.59 10.45
N GLY A 114 -5.51 -9.98 10.92
CA GLY A 114 -5.35 -11.22 11.68
C GLY A 114 -6.13 -11.23 13.01
N TRP A 115 -6.15 -10.07 13.70
CA TRP A 115 -6.96 -9.92 14.90
C TRP A 115 -8.47 -10.01 14.61
N LEU A 116 -8.94 -9.40 13.51
CA LEU A 116 -10.34 -9.48 13.09
C LEU A 116 -10.74 -10.91 12.71
N GLU A 117 -9.89 -11.66 12.02
CA GLU A 117 -10.11 -13.09 11.72
C GLU A 117 -10.32 -13.88 13.02
N LEU A 118 -9.39 -13.79 13.97
CA LEU A 118 -9.50 -14.48 15.26
C LEU A 118 -10.70 -14.01 16.10
N TRP A 119 -11.11 -12.76 15.95
CA TRP A 119 -12.28 -12.22 16.66
C TRP A 119 -13.59 -12.75 16.05
N SER A 120 -13.65 -12.92 14.73
CA SER A 120 -14.84 -13.41 14.02
C SER A 120 -15.12 -14.89 14.32
N GLU A 121 -14.08 -15.72 14.43
CA GLU A 121 -14.22 -17.15 14.71
C GLU A 121 -15.02 -17.49 16.00
N LYS A 122 -15.13 -16.53 16.92
CA LYS A 122 -15.79 -16.75 18.21
C LYS A 122 -17.32 -16.75 18.15
N GLU A 123 -17.91 -16.02 17.20
CA GLU A 123 -19.37 -15.89 17.08
C GLU A 123 -19.78 -15.52 15.65
N LYS A 124 -20.70 -16.26 15.05
CA LYS A 124 -21.23 -16.01 13.69
C LYS A 124 -21.78 -14.60 13.46
N LYS A 125 -22.29 -13.93 14.50
CA LYS A 125 -22.77 -12.54 14.39
C LYS A 125 -21.64 -11.55 14.05
N ARG A 126 -20.41 -11.87 14.41
CA ARG A 126 -19.24 -11.01 14.15
C ARG A 126 -18.85 -11.00 12.69
N ASP A 127 -19.06 -12.10 11.96
CA ASP A 127 -18.86 -12.14 10.51
C ASP A 127 -19.76 -11.13 9.81
N LEU A 128 -21.05 -11.09 10.21
CA LEU A 128 -21.98 -10.11 9.67
C LEU A 128 -21.57 -8.66 10.01
N MET A 129 -21.05 -8.44 11.23
CA MET A 129 -20.56 -7.11 11.62
C MET A 129 -19.36 -6.68 10.78
N ILE A 130 -18.41 -7.59 10.53
CA ILE A 130 -17.24 -7.34 9.69
C ILE A 130 -17.69 -7.06 8.24
N LEU A 131 -18.62 -7.86 7.71
CA LEU A 131 -19.18 -7.66 6.38
C LEU A 131 -19.80 -6.26 6.25
N VAL A 132 -20.71 -5.90 7.14
CA VAL A 132 -21.39 -4.60 7.08
C VAL A 132 -20.39 -3.44 7.24
N ALA A 133 -19.52 -3.53 8.26
CA ALA A 133 -18.51 -2.49 8.48
C ALA A 133 -17.53 -2.37 7.29
N GLY A 134 -17.07 -3.49 6.75
CA GLY A 134 -16.17 -3.51 5.59
C GLY A 134 -16.81 -2.91 4.35
N LEU A 135 -18.08 -3.24 4.06
CA LEU A 135 -18.82 -2.65 2.94
C LEU A 135 -19.02 -1.14 3.13
N LEU A 136 -19.35 -0.69 4.33
CA LEU A 136 -19.48 0.75 4.63
C LEU A 136 -18.15 1.48 4.45
N ILE A 137 -17.04 0.89 4.89
CA ILE A 137 -15.69 1.44 4.68
C ILE A 137 -15.37 1.52 3.19
N CYS A 138 -15.66 0.47 2.41
CA CYS A 138 -15.46 0.46 0.96
C CYS A 138 -16.27 1.57 0.26
N ILE A 139 -17.55 1.72 0.60
CA ILE A 139 -18.42 2.77 0.05
C ILE A 139 -17.86 4.15 0.42
N ALA A 140 -17.53 4.38 1.68
CA ALA A 140 -16.96 5.64 2.14
C ALA A 140 -15.64 5.98 1.43
N ALA A 141 -14.77 4.98 1.21
CA ALA A 141 -13.52 5.16 0.48
C ALA A 141 -13.75 5.54 -0.98
N VAL A 142 -14.68 4.85 -1.68
CA VAL A 142 -15.04 5.17 -3.06
C VAL A 142 -15.58 6.60 -3.16
N LEU A 143 -16.52 6.99 -2.29
CA LEU A 143 -17.05 8.34 -2.26
C LEU A 143 -15.94 9.37 -1.99
N TYR A 144 -15.07 9.09 -1.02
CA TYR A 144 -13.93 9.97 -0.73
C TYR A 144 -13.01 10.13 -1.95
N TYR A 145 -12.69 9.04 -2.68
CA TYR A 145 -11.82 9.10 -3.86
C TYR A 145 -12.44 9.85 -5.03
N GLU A 146 -13.76 9.79 -5.20
CA GLU A 146 -14.44 10.49 -6.28
C GLU A 146 -14.64 11.98 -6.00
N TYR A 147 -15.00 12.34 -4.76
CA TYR A 147 -15.36 13.73 -4.43
C TYR A 147 -14.20 14.57 -3.93
N LYS A 148 -13.05 13.97 -3.57
CA LYS A 148 -11.87 14.72 -3.13
C LYS A 148 -11.29 15.54 -4.29
N PRO A 149 -10.98 16.85 -4.08
CA PRO A 149 -10.22 17.63 -5.06
C PRO A 149 -8.76 17.15 -5.11
N TYR A 150 -8.25 16.94 -6.34
CA TYR A 150 -6.86 16.53 -6.59
C TYR A 150 -6.07 17.69 -7.19
N PRO A 151 -4.74 17.80 -6.92
CA PRO A 151 -3.89 18.77 -7.59
C PRO A 151 -3.81 18.44 -9.09
N LEU A 152 -3.95 19.47 -9.92
CA LEU A 152 -3.87 19.39 -11.39
C LEU A 152 -2.68 20.21 -11.86
N ASP A 153 -1.48 19.68 -11.70
CA ASP A 153 -0.26 20.29 -12.19
C ASP A 153 0.10 19.73 -13.57
N TYR A 154 0.48 20.60 -14.49
CA TYR A 154 0.74 20.25 -15.89
C TYR A 154 2.24 20.33 -16.20
N LEU A 155 2.69 19.41 -17.05
CA LEU A 155 4.00 19.47 -17.68
C LEU A 155 4.01 20.52 -18.81
N PRO A 156 5.22 20.96 -19.29
CA PRO A 156 5.32 21.94 -20.38
C PRO A 156 4.66 21.49 -21.69
N ASP A 157 4.45 20.20 -21.89
CA ASP A 157 3.76 19.60 -23.04
C ASP A 157 2.23 19.59 -22.90
N GLY A 158 1.69 20.12 -21.80
CA GLY A 158 0.25 20.16 -21.51
C GLY A 158 -0.31 18.87 -20.92
N SER A 159 0.48 17.82 -20.71
CA SER A 159 0.06 16.61 -20.02
C SER A 159 0.04 16.80 -18.50
N LEU A 160 -0.79 16.04 -17.79
CA LEU A 160 -0.82 16.05 -16.33
C LEU A 160 0.46 15.45 -15.75
N LEU A 161 1.04 16.12 -14.76
CA LEU A 161 2.20 15.64 -14.01
C LEU A 161 1.90 14.32 -13.30
N VAL A 162 0.71 14.20 -12.71
CA VAL A 162 0.13 12.97 -12.19
C VAL A 162 -1.34 12.95 -12.58
N ASP A 163 -1.79 11.87 -13.20
CA ASP A 163 -3.20 11.68 -13.54
C ASP A 163 -3.98 11.14 -12.32
N PRO A 164 -4.90 11.96 -11.73
CA PRO A 164 -5.69 11.53 -10.60
C PRO A 164 -6.65 10.36 -10.92
N ALA A 165 -7.14 10.25 -12.15
CA ALA A 165 -8.04 9.16 -12.55
C ALA A 165 -7.30 7.82 -12.49
N LYS A 166 -6.06 7.77 -13.01
CA LYS A 166 -5.19 6.60 -12.88
C LYS A 166 -4.92 6.26 -11.41
N MET A 167 -4.64 7.26 -10.59
CA MET A 167 -4.36 7.05 -9.16
C MET A 167 -5.58 6.50 -8.40
N ARG A 168 -6.79 6.94 -8.75
CA ARG A 168 -8.03 6.36 -8.21
C ARG A 168 -8.19 4.91 -8.65
N GLY A 169 -7.93 4.60 -9.93
CA GLY A 169 -7.94 3.23 -10.45
C GLY A 169 -7.03 2.29 -9.64
N ASP A 170 -5.78 2.74 -9.37
CA ASP A 170 -4.84 1.99 -8.53
C ASP A 170 -5.33 1.81 -7.07
N ALA A 171 -6.05 2.80 -6.51
CA ALA A 171 -6.60 2.72 -5.15
C ALA A 171 -7.82 1.79 -5.06
N TYR A 172 -8.61 1.66 -6.14
CA TYR A 172 -9.73 0.71 -6.20
C TYR A 172 -9.28 -0.75 -6.14
N GLU A 173 -8.04 -1.06 -6.51
CA GLU A 173 -7.46 -2.39 -6.28
C GLU A 173 -7.57 -2.77 -4.79
N GLY A 174 -7.18 -1.87 -3.88
CA GLY A 174 -7.27 -2.09 -2.44
C GLY A 174 -8.71 -2.21 -1.93
N VAL A 175 -9.64 -1.40 -2.47
CA VAL A 175 -11.07 -1.50 -2.13
C VAL A 175 -11.65 -2.85 -2.58
N GLY A 176 -11.31 -3.30 -3.81
CA GLY A 176 -11.73 -4.59 -4.34
C GLY A 176 -11.22 -5.77 -3.50
N PHE A 177 -9.97 -5.71 -3.06
CA PHE A 177 -9.41 -6.71 -2.14
C PHE A 177 -10.17 -6.76 -0.81
N ILE A 178 -10.43 -5.62 -0.15
CA ILE A 178 -11.21 -5.61 1.10
C ILE A 178 -12.61 -6.16 0.85
N ALA A 179 -13.32 -5.71 -0.19
CA ALA A 179 -14.65 -6.21 -0.53
C ALA A 179 -14.66 -7.73 -0.72
N SER A 180 -13.65 -8.31 -1.40
CA SER A 180 -13.55 -9.75 -1.65
C SER A 180 -13.29 -10.59 -0.39
N PHE A 181 -12.78 -9.99 0.69
CA PHE A 181 -12.55 -10.70 1.95
C PHE A 181 -13.71 -10.60 2.93
N VAL A 182 -14.58 -9.61 2.77
CA VAL A 182 -15.75 -9.46 3.66
C VAL A 182 -17.01 -10.12 3.10
N ILE A 183 -17.05 -10.46 1.80
CA ILE A 183 -18.13 -11.23 1.15
C ILE A 183 -17.84 -12.72 1.26
#